data_3f18e9b160015e632c1feac8caa4e1a6
#
_entry.id   3f18e9b160015e632c1feac8caa4e1a6
#
_cell.length_a   1.000
_cell.length_b   1.000
_cell.length_c   1.000
_cell.angle_alpha   90.00
_cell.angle_beta   90.00
_cell.angle_gamma   90.00
#
_symmetry.space_group_name_H-M   'P 1'
#
loop_
_entity.id
_entity.type
_entity.pdbx_description
1 polymer ?
#
loop_
_entity_poly.entity_id
_entity_poly.type
_entity_poly.pdbx_seq_one_letter_code
_entity_poly.pdbx_strand_id
1 'polypeptide(L)'
;MTSIDLNSMTAMNLDGLPTKIAVNDLNVWYGKFHALKHITLAIPEGRVTAFIGPSGCGKSTLLRTFNRMYALYPGQRAEGELMLDGVNILSGTIDDCTLRSRVGMVFQRPTPFPMSIYDNIAYGIRLRENVSKSELDDRVEWALKKAALWNDVKDKLREPGTSLSGGQQQRLCIARGVAVKPEVLLLDEPCSALDPISTARIEELIEELKNDYTVVIVTHSMQQAARVSDYTAFLYLGELIETGPTTDIFTRPQKTATEDYITGRFG
;
A
#
# COMPACT_ATOMS: atom_id res chain seq x y z
N MET A 1 27.67 -7.82 -18.17
CA MET A 1 26.23 -8.01 -17.97
C MET A 1 26.05 -9.36 -17.30
N THR A 2 26.08 -9.39 -15.98
CA THR A 2 25.86 -10.59 -15.18
C THR A 2 24.36 -10.78 -15.07
N SER A 3 23.85 -11.87 -15.67
CA SER A 3 22.46 -12.30 -15.48
C SER A 3 22.28 -12.58 -13.98
N ILE A 4 21.50 -11.73 -13.32
CA ILE A 4 21.09 -11.94 -11.92
C ILE A 4 20.23 -13.20 -11.92
N ASP A 5 20.70 -14.21 -11.21
CA ASP A 5 19.98 -15.47 -11.05
C ASP A 5 18.77 -15.20 -10.12
N LEU A 6 17.60 -14.97 -10.74
CA LEU A 6 16.33 -14.76 -10.04
C LEU A 6 15.96 -15.93 -9.11
N ASN A 7 16.63 -17.09 -9.28
CA ASN A 7 16.45 -18.25 -8.41
C ASN A 7 17.17 -18.13 -7.05
N SER A 8 18.08 -17.17 -6.86
CA SER A 8 18.73 -16.95 -5.55
C SER A 8 17.88 -16.09 -4.60
N MET A 9 16.78 -15.51 -5.05
CA MET A 9 15.79 -14.79 -4.22
C MET A 9 14.86 -15.73 -3.44
N THR A 10 15.33 -16.94 -3.11
CA THR A 10 14.59 -18.01 -2.45
C THR A 10 14.40 -17.77 -0.95
N ALA A 11 13.87 -16.64 -0.54
CA ALA A 11 13.49 -16.44 0.86
C ALA A 11 11.96 -16.33 1.06
N MET A 12 11.17 -16.30 -0.02
CA MET A 12 9.71 -16.38 0.07
C MET A 12 9.20 -17.49 -0.85
N ASN A 13 8.62 -18.52 -0.27
CA ASN A 13 7.79 -19.43 -1.06
C ASN A 13 6.48 -18.68 -1.40
N LEU A 14 6.40 -18.13 -2.59
CA LEU A 14 5.20 -17.46 -3.11
C LEU A 14 4.19 -18.43 -3.70
N ASP A 15 4.30 -19.74 -3.39
CA ASP A 15 3.43 -20.80 -3.90
C ASP A 15 3.28 -20.78 -5.45
N GLY A 16 4.35 -20.39 -6.15
CA GLY A 16 4.37 -20.28 -7.61
C GLY A 16 3.72 -19.01 -8.17
N LEU A 17 3.32 -18.04 -7.34
CA LEU A 17 2.77 -16.76 -7.79
C LEU A 17 3.85 -15.84 -8.37
N PRO A 18 3.52 -15.04 -9.40
CA PRO A 18 4.44 -14.05 -9.92
C PRO A 18 4.71 -12.96 -8.87
N THR A 19 5.95 -12.47 -8.87
CA THR A 19 6.37 -11.39 -7.98
C THR A 19 6.11 -10.04 -8.65
N LYS A 20 5.32 -9.19 -8.00
CA LYS A 20 5.06 -7.80 -8.45
C LYS A 20 6.16 -6.85 -8.02
N ILE A 21 6.53 -6.91 -6.72
CA ILE A 21 7.63 -6.11 -6.17
C ILE A 21 8.64 -7.06 -5.53
N ALA A 22 9.92 -6.93 -5.91
CA ALA A 22 11.01 -7.64 -5.27
C ALA A 22 11.95 -6.63 -4.61
N VAL A 23 12.25 -6.86 -3.35
CA VAL A 23 13.15 -6.04 -2.53
C VAL A 23 14.36 -6.89 -2.18
N ASN A 24 15.57 -6.39 -2.47
CA ASN A 24 16.82 -7.07 -2.17
C ASN A 24 17.79 -6.12 -1.49
N ASP A 25 18.17 -6.48 -0.27
CA ASP A 25 19.10 -5.74 0.59
C ASP A 25 18.80 -4.24 0.69
N LEU A 26 17.49 -3.91 0.83
CA LEU A 26 17.06 -2.52 0.92
C LEU A 26 17.43 -1.94 2.27
N ASN A 27 18.12 -0.80 2.21
CA ASN A 27 18.53 0.00 3.34
C ASN A 27 17.98 1.42 3.18
N VAL A 28 17.40 2.01 4.24
CA VAL A 28 16.83 3.37 4.21
C VAL A 28 17.33 4.18 5.40
N TRP A 29 17.70 5.44 5.16
CA TRP A 29 18.15 6.36 6.20
C TRP A 29 17.34 7.65 6.24
N TYR A 30 17.17 8.16 7.45
CA TYR A 30 16.70 9.51 7.75
C TYR A 30 17.88 10.31 8.33
N GLY A 31 18.58 11.05 7.47
CA GLY A 31 19.86 11.66 7.84
C GLY A 31 20.88 10.59 8.23
N LYS A 32 21.26 10.54 9.51
CA LYS A 32 22.18 9.54 10.08
C LYS A 32 21.48 8.29 10.62
N PHE A 33 20.16 8.34 10.82
CA PHE A 33 19.40 7.24 11.40
C PHE A 33 19.11 6.18 10.36
N HIS A 34 19.58 4.94 10.59
CA HIS A 34 19.34 3.78 9.74
C HIS A 34 17.96 3.19 10.06
N ALA A 35 16.96 3.57 9.29
CA ALA A 35 15.55 3.26 9.57
C ALA A 35 15.13 1.87 9.08
N LEU A 36 15.66 1.42 7.94
CA LEU A 36 15.46 0.05 7.43
C LEU A 36 16.82 -0.56 7.13
N LYS A 37 16.98 -1.83 7.52
CA LYS A 37 18.26 -2.53 7.51
C LYS A 37 18.11 -3.86 6.77
N HIS A 38 18.80 -3.99 5.64
CA HIS A 38 18.94 -5.25 4.90
C HIS A 38 17.58 -5.94 4.62
N ILE A 39 16.55 -5.16 4.24
CA ILE A 39 15.23 -5.72 3.95
C ILE A 39 15.29 -6.49 2.63
N THR A 40 14.93 -7.78 2.69
CA THR A 40 14.77 -8.64 1.52
C THR A 40 13.43 -9.33 1.59
N LEU A 41 12.52 -9.03 0.64
CA LEU A 41 11.20 -9.64 0.56
C LEU A 41 10.64 -9.55 -0.86
N ALA A 42 9.65 -10.39 -1.15
CA ALA A 42 8.87 -10.33 -2.39
C ALA A 42 7.38 -10.10 -2.08
N ILE A 43 6.72 -9.27 -2.91
CA ILE A 43 5.28 -9.02 -2.87
C ILE A 43 4.66 -9.75 -4.06
N PRO A 44 3.76 -10.73 -3.82
CA PRO A 44 3.12 -11.47 -4.90
C PRO A 44 2.09 -10.59 -5.63
N GLU A 45 1.97 -10.79 -6.92
CA GLU A 45 1.01 -10.10 -7.77
C GLU A 45 -0.43 -10.51 -7.45
N GLY A 46 -1.37 -9.55 -7.49
CA GLY A 46 -2.80 -9.81 -7.30
C GLY A 46 -3.15 -10.35 -5.92
N ARG A 47 -2.37 -10.00 -4.88
CA ARG A 47 -2.59 -10.42 -3.49
C ARG A 47 -2.50 -9.22 -2.56
N VAL A 48 -3.03 -9.41 -1.34
CA VAL A 48 -2.87 -8.45 -0.24
C VAL A 48 -1.68 -8.88 0.62
N THR A 49 -0.67 -8.02 0.76
CA THR A 49 0.44 -8.23 1.69
C THR A 49 0.33 -7.23 2.84
N ALA A 50 0.26 -7.71 4.07
CA ALA A 50 0.24 -6.87 5.27
C ALA A 50 1.63 -6.72 5.89
N PHE A 51 2.00 -5.48 6.24
CA PHE A 51 3.14 -5.19 7.10
C PHE A 51 2.66 -4.95 8.52
N ILE A 52 3.11 -5.80 9.45
CA ILE A 52 2.80 -5.72 10.88
C ILE A 52 4.07 -5.47 11.70
N GLY A 53 3.89 -5.01 12.94
CA GLY A 53 4.98 -4.74 13.88
C GLY A 53 4.69 -3.56 14.79
N PRO A 54 5.49 -3.33 15.83
CA PRO A 54 5.33 -2.21 16.76
C PRO A 54 5.38 -0.84 16.07
N SER A 55 4.85 0.18 16.72
CA SER A 55 4.96 1.56 16.23
C SER A 55 6.45 1.96 16.10
N GLY A 56 6.79 2.64 15.00
CA GLY A 56 8.16 3.09 14.73
C GLY A 56 9.12 2.01 14.22
N CYS A 57 8.71 0.76 14.00
CA CYS A 57 9.60 -0.31 13.52
C CYS A 57 9.97 -0.21 12.02
N GLY A 58 9.41 0.76 11.26
CA GLY A 58 9.80 0.97 9.85
C GLY A 58 8.74 0.61 8.80
N LYS A 59 7.54 0.12 9.16
CA LYS A 59 6.47 -0.30 8.21
C LYS A 59 6.12 0.76 7.18
N SER A 60 5.72 1.95 7.63
CA SER A 60 5.37 3.06 6.72
C SER A 60 6.58 3.59 5.96
N THR A 61 7.79 3.45 6.52
CA THR A 61 9.03 3.76 5.80
C THR A 61 9.21 2.81 4.62
N LEU A 62 9.06 1.50 4.83
CA LEU A 62 9.14 0.50 3.77
C LEU A 62 8.06 0.73 2.71
N LEU A 63 6.80 0.93 3.14
CA LEU A 63 5.69 1.20 2.24
C LEU A 63 5.96 2.41 1.34
N ARG A 64 6.43 3.53 1.91
CA ARG A 64 6.74 4.78 1.19
C ARG A 64 7.97 4.67 0.29
N THR A 65 8.79 3.65 0.44
CA THR A 65 9.92 3.42 -0.45
C THR A 65 9.45 2.89 -1.80
N PHE A 66 8.34 2.15 -1.85
CA PHE A 66 7.80 1.55 -3.08
C PHE A 66 7.32 2.56 -4.14
N ASN A 67 7.04 3.80 -3.75
CA ASN A 67 6.71 4.90 -4.67
C ASN A 67 7.65 6.10 -4.55
N ARG A 68 8.83 5.92 -3.92
CA ARG A 68 9.86 6.93 -3.71
C ARG A 68 9.36 8.19 -2.98
N MET A 69 8.35 8.05 -2.10
CA MET A 69 7.90 9.18 -1.28
C MET A 69 8.98 9.70 -0.33
N TYR A 70 9.93 8.86 0.09
CA TYR A 70 11.08 9.26 0.91
C TYR A 70 11.92 10.36 0.21
N ALA A 71 12.01 10.34 -1.11
CA ALA A 71 12.81 11.29 -1.88
C ALA A 71 12.27 12.73 -1.83
N LEU A 72 11.02 12.94 -1.38
CA LEU A 72 10.44 14.27 -1.16
C LEU A 72 10.99 14.98 0.07
N TYR A 73 11.71 14.26 0.94
CA TYR A 73 12.21 14.81 2.20
C TYR A 73 13.74 14.91 2.18
N PRO A 74 14.32 16.10 2.40
CA PRO A 74 15.76 16.26 2.44
C PRO A 74 16.42 15.33 3.46
N GLY A 75 17.55 14.73 3.08
CA GLY A 75 18.32 13.85 3.95
C GLY A 75 17.80 12.42 4.06
N GLN A 76 16.72 12.08 3.37
CA GLN A 76 16.29 10.68 3.24
C GLN A 76 16.94 10.04 2.02
N ARG A 77 17.43 8.81 2.17
CA ARG A 77 18.00 8.02 1.08
C ARG A 77 17.67 6.55 1.22
N ALA A 78 17.65 5.86 0.10
CA ALA A 78 17.48 4.42 0.00
C ALA A 78 18.59 3.83 -0.86
N GLU A 79 19.11 2.66 -0.46
CA GLU A 79 20.14 1.89 -1.16
C GLU A 79 19.72 0.42 -1.23
N GLY A 80 20.24 -0.34 -2.19
CA GLY A 80 19.84 -1.71 -2.47
C GLY A 80 19.09 -1.81 -3.79
N GLU A 81 18.28 -2.85 -3.94
CA GLU A 81 17.45 -3.07 -5.13
C GLU A 81 15.98 -3.13 -4.76
N LEU A 82 15.17 -2.42 -5.52
CA LEU A 82 13.72 -2.40 -5.40
C LEU A 82 13.12 -2.52 -6.81
N MET A 83 12.72 -3.73 -7.15
CA MET A 83 12.24 -4.08 -8.48
C MET A 83 10.71 -4.00 -8.53
N LEU A 84 10.16 -3.30 -9.50
CA LEU A 84 8.75 -3.34 -9.91
C LEU A 84 8.69 -3.95 -11.31
N ASP A 85 8.09 -5.12 -11.46
CA ASP A 85 8.08 -5.89 -12.72
C ASP A 85 9.47 -6.02 -13.35
N GLY A 86 10.49 -6.32 -12.55
CA GLY A 86 11.87 -6.49 -13.02
C GLY A 86 12.62 -5.19 -13.33
N VAL A 87 12.03 -4.01 -13.08
CA VAL A 87 12.69 -2.71 -13.25
C VAL A 87 13.07 -2.12 -11.90
N ASN A 88 14.36 -1.85 -11.68
CA ASN A 88 14.81 -1.23 -10.41
C ASN A 88 14.37 0.23 -10.33
N ILE A 89 13.42 0.51 -9.45
CA ILE A 89 12.86 1.86 -9.28
C ILE A 89 13.81 2.80 -8.50
N LEU A 90 14.85 2.30 -7.85
CA LEU A 90 15.86 3.14 -7.19
C LEU A 90 16.92 3.67 -8.15
N SER A 91 17.07 3.08 -9.34
CA SER A 91 18.10 3.44 -10.33
C SER A 91 17.88 4.80 -11.02
N GLY A 92 16.71 5.43 -10.83
CA GLY A 92 16.35 6.69 -11.51
C GLY A 92 15.92 6.52 -12.98
N THR A 93 15.79 5.30 -13.49
CA THR A 93 15.34 5.01 -14.87
C THR A 93 13.87 5.33 -15.11
N ILE A 94 13.05 5.33 -14.06
CA ILE A 94 11.63 5.72 -14.11
C ILE A 94 11.48 7.06 -13.41
N ASP A 95 10.81 8.03 -14.03
CA ASP A 95 10.48 9.29 -13.39
C ASP A 95 9.41 9.11 -12.29
N ASP A 96 9.39 10.04 -11.33
CA ASP A 96 8.52 9.96 -10.16
C ASP A 96 7.03 10.00 -10.49
N CYS A 97 6.62 10.75 -11.52
CA CYS A 97 5.21 10.84 -11.91
C CYS A 97 4.73 9.53 -12.50
N THR A 98 5.51 8.92 -13.38
CA THR A 98 5.25 7.60 -13.96
C THR A 98 5.21 6.53 -12.88
N LEU A 99 6.19 6.50 -11.97
CA LEU A 99 6.22 5.55 -10.87
C LEU A 99 4.97 5.69 -9.98
N ARG A 100 4.65 6.91 -9.52
CA ARG A 100 3.51 7.16 -8.62
C ARG A 100 2.16 6.96 -9.28
N SER A 101 2.12 6.90 -10.60
CA SER A 101 0.92 6.52 -11.34
C SER A 101 0.70 5.01 -11.38
N ARG A 102 1.79 4.23 -11.37
CA ARG A 102 1.76 2.76 -11.30
C ARG A 102 1.59 2.28 -9.86
N VAL A 103 2.13 3.01 -8.88
CA VAL A 103 2.13 2.67 -7.45
C VAL A 103 1.40 3.77 -6.67
N GLY A 104 0.07 3.63 -6.59
CA GLY A 104 -0.81 4.56 -5.87
C GLY A 104 -0.68 4.42 -4.36
N MET A 105 -0.96 5.50 -3.61
CA MET A 105 -0.88 5.50 -2.16
C MET A 105 -2.07 6.19 -1.50
N VAL A 106 -2.59 5.56 -0.45
CA VAL A 106 -3.59 6.12 0.46
C VAL A 106 -2.95 6.26 1.84
N PHE A 107 -3.01 7.46 2.38
CA PHE A 107 -2.38 7.81 3.66
C PHE A 107 -3.26 7.46 4.85
N GLN A 108 -2.65 7.34 6.01
CA GLN A 108 -3.28 7.06 7.29
C GLN A 108 -4.40 8.06 7.64
N ARG A 109 -4.13 9.36 7.45
CA ARG A 109 -5.15 10.40 7.60
C ARG A 109 -5.83 10.66 6.28
N PRO A 110 -7.17 10.62 6.21
CA PRO A 110 -7.87 11.03 5.01
C PRO A 110 -7.49 12.47 4.65
N THR A 111 -7.06 12.67 3.42
CA THR A 111 -6.66 13.98 2.90
C THR A 111 -7.36 14.26 1.57
N PRO A 112 -8.71 14.43 1.58
CA PRO A 112 -9.39 14.90 0.39
C PRO A 112 -8.84 16.29 0.03
N PHE A 113 -8.69 16.53 -1.27
CA PHE A 113 -8.31 17.86 -1.74
C PHE A 113 -9.44 18.88 -1.44
N PRO A 114 -9.13 20.17 -1.24
CA PRO A 114 -10.14 21.21 -0.99
C PRO A 114 -10.93 21.56 -2.26
N MET A 115 -11.58 20.54 -2.84
CA MET A 115 -12.38 20.60 -4.06
C MET A 115 -13.57 19.66 -3.94
N SER A 116 -14.44 19.64 -4.96
CA SER A 116 -15.62 18.78 -4.95
C SER A 116 -15.28 17.29 -4.85
N ILE A 117 -16.25 16.45 -4.46
CA ILE A 117 -16.13 14.99 -4.47
C ILE A 117 -15.75 14.52 -5.87
N TYR A 118 -16.44 15.05 -6.89
CA TYR A 118 -16.15 14.76 -8.30
C TYR A 118 -14.72 15.12 -8.67
N ASP A 119 -14.30 16.36 -8.38
CA ASP A 119 -12.98 16.84 -8.78
C ASP A 119 -11.84 16.15 -8.02
N ASN A 120 -12.05 15.67 -6.79
CA ASN A 120 -11.07 14.84 -6.11
C ASN A 120 -10.67 13.61 -6.92
N ILE A 121 -11.60 13.00 -7.65
CA ILE A 121 -11.35 11.82 -8.47
C ILE A 121 -10.89 12.21 -9.86
N ALA A 122 -11.58 13.16 -10.48
CA ALA A 122 -11.32 13.62 -11.84
C ALA A 122 -9.92 14.25 -12.00
N TYR A 123 -9.35 14.82 -10.92
CA TYR A 123 -8.08 15.52 -10.93
C TYR A 123 -6.93 14.65 -11.48
N GLY A 124 -6.74 13.46 -10.92
CA GLY A 124 -5.67 12.55 -11.34
C GLY A 124 -5.84 12.07 -12.79
N ILE A 125 -7.08 11.84 -13.22
CA ILE A 125 -7.40 11.43 -14.60
C ILE A 125 -7.01 12.53 -15.57
N ARG A 126 -7.47 13.78 -15.32
CA ARG A 126 -7.18 14.95 -16.16
C ARG A 126 -5.69 15.29 -16.29
N LEU A 127 -4.90 14.98 -15.26
CA LEU A 127 -3.45 15.21 -15.31
C LEU A 127 -2.72 14.24 -16.26
N ARG A 128 -3.28 13.07 -16.48
CA ARG A 128 -2.62 11.99 -17.24
C ARG A 128 -3.17 11.82 -18.65
N GLU A 129 -4.45 12.06 -18.82
CA GLU A 129 -5.18 11.68 -20.02
C GLU A 129 -6.10 12.82 -20.47
N ASN A 130 -6.16 13.02 -21.77
CA ASN A 130 -7.14 13.92 -22.37
C ASN A 130 -8.37 13.12 -22.77
N VAL A 131 -9.29 12.94 -21.82
CA VAL A 131 -10.53 12.17 -22.00
C VAL A 131 -11.73 13.10 -22.24
N SER A 132 -12.74 12.59 -22.93
CA SER A 132 -14.01 13.30 -23.09
C SER A 132 -14.72 13.49 -21.75
N LYS A 133 -15.65 14.46 -21.67
CA LYS A 133 -16.41 14.67 -20.45
C LYS A 133 -17.24 13.42 -20.06
N SER A 134 -17.84 12.75 -21.03
CA SER A 134 -18.62 11.54 -20.79
C SER A 134 -17.76 10.43 -20.21
N GLU A 135 -16.59 10.18 -20.80
CA GLU A 135 -15.65 9.17 -20.30
C GLU A 135 -15.14 9.51 -18.89
N LEU A 136 -14.89 10.80 -18.62
CA LEU A 136 -14.50 11.24 -17.28
C LEU A 136 -15.62 11.00 -16.26
N ASP A 137 -16.88 11.29 -16.61
CA ASP A 137 -18.04 11.05 -15.75
C ASP A 137 -18.18 9.56 -15.45
N ASP A 138 -18.05 8.68 -16.46
CA ASP A 138 -18.08 7.23 -16.31
C ASP A 138 -16.96 6.71 -15.39
N ARG A 139 -15.75 7.24 -15.54
CA ARG A 139 -14.60 6.85 -14.70
C ARG A 139 -14.74 7.33 -13.27
N VAL A 140 -15.31 8.51 -13.04
CA VAL A 140 -15.60 9.01 -11.68
C VAL A 140 -16.65 8.13 -11.01
N GLU A 141 -17.73 7.80 -11.71
CA GLU A 141 -18.76 6.89 -11.19
C GLU A 141 -18.18 5.51 -10.88
N TRP A 142 -17.38 4.95 -11.80
CA TRP A 142 -16.71 3.66 -11.62
C TRP A 142 -15.80 3.67 -10.39
N ALA A 143 -14.98 4.69 -10.20
CA ALA A 143 -14.08 4.80 -9.06
C ALA A 143 -14.82 4.92 -7.72
N LEU A 144 -15.93 5.68 -7.70
CA LEU A 144 -16.80 5.78 -6.53
C LEU A 144 -17.53 4.47 -6.20
N LYS A 145 -17.93 3.70 -7.23
CA LYS A 145 -18.49 2.37 -7.06
C LYS A 145 -17.45 1.39 -6.52
N LYS A 146 -16.25 1.39 -7.10
CA LYS A 146 -15.13 0.57 -6.61
C LYS A 146 -14.76 0.85 -5.15
N ALA A 147 -14.89 2.09 -4.70
CA ALA A 147 -14.66 2.47 -3.31
C ALA A 147 -15.90 2.34 -2.40
N ALA A 148 -16.96 1.66 -2.86
CA ALA A 148 -18.23 1.50 -2.16
C ALA A 148 -18.81 2.85 -1.63
N LEU A 149 -18.59 3.95 -2.35
CA LEU A 149 -18.97 5.32 -1.93
C LEU A 149 -20.09 5.91 -2.80
N TRP A 150 -20.35 5.37 -3.99
CA TRP A 150 -21.29 5.92 -4.96
C TRP A 150 -22.67 6.22 -4.38
N ASN A 151 -23.26 5.25 -3.69
CA ASN A 151 -24.60 5.39 -3.13
C ASN A 151 -24.69 6.49 -2.05
N ASP A 152 -23.58 6.78 -1.38
CA ASP A 152 -23.52 7.81 -0.34
C ASP A 152 -23.40 9.23 -0.93
N VAL A 153 -22.90 9.36 -2.20
CA VAL A 153 -22.50 10.67 -2.72
C VAL A 153 -23.03 11.03 -4.12
N LYS A 154 -23.69 10.12 -4.83
CA LYS A 154 -24.15 10.34 -6.22
C LYS A 154 -24.97 11.61 -6.42
N ASP A 155 -25.76 12.02 -5.42
CA ASP A 155 -26.64 13.19 -5.47
C ASP A 155 -25.95 14.48 -5.00
N LYS A 156 -24.68 14.40 -4.54
CA LYS A 156 -23.91 15.52 -3.98
C LYS A 156 -22.46 15.61 -4.48
N LEU A 157 -22.20 15.14 -5.69
CA LEU A 157 -20.86 15.11 -6.28
C LEU A 157 -20.15 16.47 -6.36
N ARG A 158 -20.93 17.57 -6.34
CA ARG A 158 -20.41 18.94 -6.38
C ARG A 158 -20.09 19.52 -5.01
N GLU A 159 -20.50 18.84 -3.93
CA GLU A 159 -20.14 19.24 -2.58
C GLU A 159 -18.65 19.02 -2.29
N PRO A 160 -18.07 19.81 -1.36
CA PRO A 160 -16.66 19.63 -0.97
C PRO A 160 -16.39 18.21 -0.43
N GLY A 161 -15.30 17.57 -0.88
CA GLY A 161 -14.88 16.26 -0.35
C GLY A 161 -14.61 16.28 1.16
N THR A 162 -14.26 17.44 1.70
CA THR A 162 -14.02 17.65 3.15
C THR A 162 -15.29 17.65 4.00
N SER A 163 -16.49 17.75 3.40
CA SER A 163 -17.77 17.69 4.12
C SER A 163 -18.19 16.27 4.48
N LEU A 164 -17.52 15.27 3.94
CA LEU A 164 -17.82 13.86 4.20
C LEU A 164 -17.36 13.41 5.59
N SER A 165 -17.98 12.35 6.13
CA SER A 165 -17.51 11.69 7.36
C SER A 165 -16.10 11.10 7.18
N GLY A 166 -15.38 10.84 8.26
CA GLY A 166 -14.01 10.30 8.21
C GLY A 166 -13.90 9.03 7.36
N GLY A 167 -14.80 8.06 7.55
CA GLY A 167 -14.83 6.84 6.75
C GLY A 167 -15.18 7.08 5.27
N GLN A 168 -16.08 8.05 4.99
CA GLN A 168 -16.38 8.45 3.62
C GLN A 168 -15.18 9.18 2.96
N GLN A 169 -14.48 10.04 3.71
CA GLN A 169 -13.26 10.70 3.24
C GLN A 169 -12.17 9.67 2.90
N GLN A 170 -12.00 8.64 3.74
CA GLN A 170 -11.04 7.57 3.47
C GLN A 170 -11.40 6.81 2.18
N ARG A 171 -12.67 6.44 2.01
CA ARG A 171 -13.14 5.82 0.77
C ARG A 171 -13.01 6.75 -0.45
N LEU A 172 -13.18 8.06 -0.28
CA LEU A 172 -12.90 9.03 -1.34
C LEU A 172 -11.42 9.06 -1.72
N CYS A 173 -10.51 8.98 -0.74
CA CYS A 173 -9.07 8.88 -1.00
C CYS A 173 -8.70 7.58 -1.71
N ILE A 174 -9.37 6.46 -1.38
CA ILE A 174 -9.20 5.19 -2.11
C ILE A 174 -9.75 5.34 -3.53
N ALA A 175 -10.98 5.89 -3.72
CA ALA A 175 -11.55 6.15 -5.03
C ALA A 175 -10.63 6.97 -5.92
N ARG A 176 -10.03 8.03 -5.37
CA ARG A 176 -9.02 8.86 -6.05
C ARG A 176 -7.79 8.05 -6.46
N GLY A 177 -7.33 7.15 -5.58
CA GLY A 177 -6.18 6.29 -5.84
C GLY A 177 -6.43 5.29 -6.97
N VAL A 178 -7.60 4.64 -7.00
CA VAL A 178 -7.95 3.65 -8.02
C VAL A 178 -8.38 4.28 -9.35
N ALA A 179 -8.84 5.55 -9.37
CA ALA A 179 -9.30 6.22 -10.58
C ALA A 179 -8.26 6.32 -11.69
N VAL A 180 -6.98 6.34 -11.32
CA VAL A 180 -5.84 6.35 -12.26
C VAL A 180 -5.40 4.95 -12.67
N LYS A 181 -6.08 3.89 -12.19
CA LYS A 181 -5.81 2.48 -12.49
C LYS A 181 -4.34 2.11 -12.22
N PRO A 182 -3.86 2.23 -10.97
CA PRO A 182 -2.51 1.82 -10.62
C PRO A 182 -2.36 0.30 -10.75
N GLU A 183 -1.14 -0.21 -10.75
CA GLU A 183 -0.85 -1.65 -10.68
C GLU A 183 -0.72 -2.12 -9.23
N VAL A 184 -0.24 -1.24 -8.36
CA VAL A 184 -0.06 -1.47 -6.93
C VAL A 184 -0.76 -0.39 -6.13
N LEU A 185 -1.49 -0.78 -5.09
CA LEU A 185 -2.14 0.14 -4.16
C LEU A 185 -1.52 -0.01 -2.75
N LEU A 186 -0.92 1.06 -2.28
CA LEU A 186 -0.31 1.15 -0.95
C LEU A 186 -1.30 1.79 0.02
N LEU A 187 -1.58 1.13 1.14
CA LEU A 187 -2.51 1.58 2.17
C LEU A 187 -1.76 1.73 3.51
N ASP A 188 -1.53 2.96 3.95
CA ASP A 188 -0.83 3.25 5.21
C ASP A 188 -1.86 3.41 6.33
N GLU A 189 -2.07 2.39 7.15
CA GLU A 189 -3.01 2.33 8.27
C GLU A 189 -4.43 2.87 7.94
N PRO A 190 -5.11 2.36 6.90
CA PRO A 190 -6.31 3.00 6.34
C PRO A 190 -7.52 3.03 7.28
N CYS A 191 -7.49 2.29 8.39
CA CYS A 191 -8.60 2.18 9.35
C CYS A 191 -8.29 2.76 10.73
N SER A 192 -7.09 3.31 10.96
CA SER A 192 -6.61 3.67 12.31
C SER A 192 -7.45 4.72 13.05
N ALA A 193 -8.23 5.55 12.35
CA ALA A 193 -9.04 6.62 12.92
C ALA A 193 -10.55 6.42 12.62
N LEU A 194 -10.97 5.21 12.26
CA LEU A 194 -12.35 4.92 11.85
C LEU A 194 -13.11 4.15 12.93
N ASP A 195 -14.43 4.32 12.93
CA ASP A 195 -15.35 3.52 13.72
C ASP A 195 -15.41 2.07 13.19
N PRO A 196 -15.91 1.10 13.98
CA PRO A 196 -15.95 -0.30 13.58
C PRO A 196 -16.73 -0.58 12.29
N ILE A 197 -17.83 0.16 12.02
CA ILE A 197 -18.64 -0.02 10.82
C ILE A 197 -17.87 0.45 9.59
N SER A 198 -17.24 1.61 9.68
CA SER A 198 -16.37 2.14 8.61
C SER A 198 -15.16 1.25 8.37
N THR A 199 -14.58 0.69 9.42
CA THR A 199 -13.47 -0.27 9.33
C THR A 199 -13.89 -1.53 8.57
N ALA A 200 -15.02 -2.15 8.91
CA ALA A 200 -15.53 -3.33 8.22
C ALA A 200 -15.72 -3.07 6.70
N ARG A 201 -16.30 -1.91 6.34
CA ARG A 201 -16.46 -1.52 4.93
C ARG A 201 -15.14 -1.34 4.18
N ILE A 202 -14.10 -0.85 4.84
CA ILE A 202 -12.76 -0.73 4.23
C ILE A 202 -12.12 -2.12 4.09
N GLU A 203 -12.33 -3.02 5.04
CA GLU A 203 -11.81 -4.39 4.96
C GLU A 203 -12.47 -5.17 3.81
N GLU A 204 -13.81 -5.09 3.66
CA GLU A 204 -14.53 -5.65 2.51
C GLU A 204 -14.02 -5.07 1.19
N LEU A 205 -13.81 -3.75 1.15
CA LEU A 205 -13.26 -3.08 -0.02
C LEU A 205 -11.86 -3.58 -0.38
N ILE A 206 -10.96 -3.80 0.59
CA ILE A 206 -9.61 -4.33 0.33
C ILE A 206 -9.69 -5.73 -0.30
N GLU A 207 -10.59 -6.59 0.18
CA GLU A 207 -10.84 -7.92 -0.39
C GLU A 207 -11.32 -7.86 -1.85
N GLU A 208 -12.14 -6.87 -2.20
CA GLU A 208 -12.58 -6.66 -3.60
C GLU A 208 -11.45 -6.12 -4.48
N LEU A 209 -10.63 -5.19 -3.94
CA LEU A 209 -9.58 -4.53 -4.69
C LEU A 209 -8.44 -5.47 -5.10
N LYS A 210 -8.15 -6.55 -4.37
CA LYS A 210 -7.09 -7.50 -4.74
C LYS A 210 -7.35 -8.22 -6.06
N ASN A 211 -8.60 -8.26 -6.54
CA ASN A 211 -8.93 -8.85 -7.83
C ASN A 211 -8.40 -8.02 -9.02
N ASP A 212 -8.19 -6.73 -8.80
CA ASP A 212 -7.75 -5.79 -9.85
C ASP A 212 -6.33 -5.25 -9.59
N TYR A 213 -5.86 -5.28 -8.32
CA TYR A 213 -4.62 -4.63 -7.89
C TYR A 213 -3.77 -5.55 -7.01
N THR A 214 -2.46 -5.33 -7.02
CA THR A 214 -1.60 -5.79 -5.93
C THR A 214 -1.73 -4.80 -4.78
N VAL A 215 -2.09 -5.26 -3.58
CA VAL A 215 -2.32 -4.39 -2.43
C VAL A 215 -1.26 -4.62 -1.37
N VAL A 216 -0.67 -3.53 -0.86
CA VAL A 216 0.22 -3.58 0.31
C VAL A 216 -0.38 -2.70 1.40
N ILE A 217 -0.66 -3.28 2.55
CA ILE A 217 -1.27 -2.58 3.70
C ILE A 217 -0.31 -2.55 4.89
N VAL A 218 -0.18 -1.40 5.50
CA VAL A 218 0.40 -1.26 6.85
C VAL A 218 -0.74 -1.23 7.86
N THR A 219 -0.66 -2.04 8.88
CA THR A 219 -1.60 -1.98 10.01
C THR A 219 -0.91 -2.34 11.32
N HIS A 220 -1.41 -1.74 12.40
CA HIS A 220 -1.05 -2.14 13.77
C HIS A 220 -2.07 -3.12 14.38
N SER A 221 -3.18 -3.39 13.67
CA SER A 221 -4.19 -4.35 14.08
C SER A 221 -3.89 -5.74 13.52
N MET A 222 -3.47 -6.66 14.38
CA MET A 222 -3.24 -8.06 14.00
C MET A 222 -4.50 -8.73 13.47
N GLN A 223 -5.67 -8.40 14.09
CA GLN A 223 -6.95 -8.92 13.65
C GLN A 223 -7.30 -8.47 12.22
N GLN A 224 -7.01 -7.21 11.88
CA GLN A 224 -7.19 -6.70 10.53
C GLN A 224 -6.25 -7.42 9.55
N ALA A 225 -4.95 -7.51 9.86
CA ALA A 225 -3.99 -8.22 9.01
C ALA A 225 -4.45 -9.66 8.74
N ALA A 226 -4.86 -10.39 9.79
CA ALA A 226 -5.33 -11.77 9.68
C ALA A 226 -6.59 -11.92 8.80
N ARG A 227 -7.45 -10.90 8.74
CA ARG A 227 -8.69 -10.95 7.93
C ARG A 227 -8.47 -10.59 6.47
N VAL A 228 -7.67 -9.55 6.20
CA VAL A 228 -7.63 -8.95 4.85
C VAL A 228 -6.40 -9.34 4.04
N SER A 229 -5.36 -9.94 4.62
CA SER A 229 -4.15 -10.24 3.88
C SER A 229 -3.97 -11.70 3.53
N ASP A 230 -3.39 -11.95 2.35
CA ASP A 230 -2.97 -13.26 1.90
C ASP A 230 -1.56 -13.58 2.42
N TYR A 231 -0.69 -12.54 2.51
CA TYR A 231 0.68 -12.62 3.00
C TYR A 231 0.92 -11.59 4.10
N THR A 232 1.78 -11.93 5.04
CA THR A 232 2.15 -11.03 6.15
C THR A 232 3.65 -10.97 6.30
N ALA A 233 4.18 -9.76 6.51
CA ALA A 233 5.57 -9.49 6.83
C ALA A 233 5.66 -8.79 8.20
N PHE A 234 6.36 -9.39 9.15
CA PHE A 234 6.60 -8.84 10.48
C PHE A 234 7.92 -8.08 10.50
N LEU A 235 7.85 -6.78 10.84
CA LEU A 235 9.00 -5.90 10.98
C LEU A 235 9.24 -5.54 12.46
N TYR A 236 10.52 -5.48 12.85
CA TYR A 236 10.95 -5.03 14.16
C TYR A 236 12.28 -4.29 14.09
N LEU A 237 12.36 -3.10 14.69
CA LEU A 237 13.57 -2.24 14.75
C LEU A 237 14.27 -2.02 13.41
N GLY A 238 13.49 -1.90 12.34
CA GLY A 238 13.99 -1.66 10.97
C GLY A 238 14.40 -2.93 10.23
N GLU A 239 14.19 -4.10 10.78
CA GLU A 239 14.53 -5.39 10.18
C GLU A 239 13.27 -6.20 9.85
N LEU A 240 13.32 -7.01 8.80
CA LEU A 240 12.31 -8.00 8.49
C LEU A 240 12.59 -9.27 9.29
N ILE A 241 11.70 -9.59 10.22
CA ILE A 241 11.89 -10.74 11.11
C ILE A 241 11.37 -12.02 10.47
N GLU A 242 10.14 -11.94 9.91
CA GLU A 242 9.49 -13.09 9.29
C GLU A 242 8.50 -12.64 8.23
N THR A 243 8.33 -13.45 7.18
CA THR A 243 7.36 -13.21 6.13
C THR A 243 6.87 -14.53 5.56
N GLY A 244 5.59 -14.59 5.17
CA GLY A 244 4.98 -15.79 4.61
C GLY A 244 3.47 -15.66 4.44
N PRO A 245 2.78 -16.76 4.07
CA PRO A 245 1.32 -16.82 4.06
C PRO A 245 0.76 -16.36 5.42
N THR A 246 -0.26 -15.53 5.38
CA THR A 246 -0.85 -14.95 6.61
C THR A 246 -1.29 -16.02 7.60
N THR A 247 -1.89 -17.10 7.10
CA THR A 247 -2.30 -18.23 7.94
C THR A 247 -1.13 -18.81 8.70
N ASP A 248 0.03 -19.00 8.06
CA ASP A 248 1.20 -19.58 8.71
C ASP A 248 1.80 -18.63 9.74
N ILE A 249 1.95 -17.36 9.41
CA ILE A 249 2.45 -16.32 10.33
C ILE A 249 1.61 -16.26 11.61
N PHE A 250 0.27 -16.34 11.50
CA PHE A 250 -0.62 -16.23 12.68
C PHE A 250 -0.87 -17.53 13.43
N THR A 251 -0.64 -18.70 12.81
CA THR A 251 -0.93 -20.01 13.46
C THR A 251 0.30 -20.82 13.79
N ARG A 252 1.39 -20.67 13.04
CA ARG A 252 2.63 -21.45 13.15
C ARG A 252 3.86 -20.61 12.80
N PRO A 253 4.08 -19.48 13.49
CA PRO A 253 5.26 -18.64 13.22
C PRO A 253 6.55 -19.45 13.47
N GLN A 254 7.55 -19.23 12.63
CA GLN A 254 8.85 -19.91 12.72
C GLN A 254 9.82 -19.17 13.65
N LYS A 255 9.54 -17.89 13.93
CA LYS A 255 10.38 -17.05 14.79
C LYS A 255 9.70 -16.78 16.12
N THR A 256 10.43 -17.01 17.23
CA THR A 256 9.93 -16.71 18.59
C THR A 256 9.49 -15.24 18.71
N ALA A 257 10.23 -14.30 18.10
CA ALA A 257 9.87 -12.88 18.10
C ALA A 257 8.50 -12.62 17.44
N THR A 258 8.15 -13.37 16.38
CA THR A 258 6.83 -13.29 15.73
C THR A 258 5.75 -13.85 16.65
N GLU A 259 6.00 -15.01 17.27
CA GLU A 259 5.08 -15.64 18.22
C GLU A 259 4.79 -14.70 19.41
N ASP A 260 5.82 -14.14 20.01
CA ASP A 260 5.69 -13.21 21.14
C ASP A 260 4.89 -11.96 20.75
N TYR A 261 5.13 -11.41 19.54
CA TYR A 261 4.39 -10.26 19.05
C TYR A 261 2.90 -10.57 18.86
N ILE A 262 2.57 -11.69 18.21
CA ILE A 262 1.18 -12.07 17.89
C ILE A 262 0.42 -12.44 19.18
N THR A 263 1.07 -13.06 20.15
CA THR A 263 0.45 -13.46 21.43
C THR A 263 0.41 -12.34 22.47
N GLY A 264 0.93 -11.14 22.14
CA GLY A 264 0.95 -9.98 23.05
C GLY A 264 1.98 -10.11 24.19
N ARG A 265 2.95 -11.02 24.07
CA ARG A 265 4.07 -11.20 25.03
C ARG A 265 5.28 -10.31 24.70
N PHE A 266 5.12 -9.48 23.71
CA PHE A 266 6.17 -8.61 23.20
C PHE A 266 6.23 -7.34 24.06
N GLY A 267 7.27 -7.18 24.88
CA GLY A 267 7.46 -6.02 25.78
C GLY A 267 8.75 -6.13 26.55
#